data_7b4a1298351d312620cc6752f0435da9
#
_entry.id   7b4a1298351d312620cc6752f0435da9
#
_cell.length_a   1.000
_cell.length_b   1.000
_cell.length_c   1.000
_cell.angle_alpha   90.00
_cell.angle_beta   90.00
_cell.angle_gamma   90.00
#
_symmetry.space_group_name_H-M   'P 1'
#
loop_
_entity.id
_entity.type
_entity.pdbx_description
1 polymer ?
#
loop_
_entity_poly.entity_id
_entity_poly.type
_entity_poly.pdbx_seq_one_letter_code
_entity_poly.pdbx_strand_id
1 'polypeptide(L)'
;MHRAGRGAYAEIMSLRPFHLAFPVRDLAEARRFYGEMMGCAEGRSSNEWVDFDFYGHQIVAHTGGDAGDRASNPVDGHDVPVPHFGVVLTMPDWQALADRLTAAGAEFVIEPTIRFEGQPGEQATMFFRDPSGNALEMKAFADDAMLFAK
;
A
#
# COMPACT_ATOMS: atom_id res chain seq x y z
N MET A 1 17.83 -27.52 -22.26
CA MET A 1 17.84 -27.39 -20.77
C MET A 1 17.71 -25.95 -20.38
N HIS A 2 16.55 -25.56 -19.86
CA HIS A 2 16.16 -24.17 -19.61
C HIS A 2 16.76 -23.65 -18.30
N ARG A 3 17.72 -22.74 -18.39
CA ARG A 3 18.24 -21.99 -17.24
C ARG A 3 17.63 -20.60 -17.07
N ALA A 4 16.48 -20.32 -17.69
CA ALA A 4 15.85 -19.01 -17.66
C ALA A 4 15.00 -18.73 -16.42
N GLY A 5 14.69 -19.74 -15.60
CA GLY A 5 13.78 -19.57 -14.46
C GLY A 5 14.45 -19.19 -13.13
N ARG A 6 15.75 -19.35 -13.00
CA ARG A 6 16.43 -19.11 -11.70
C ARG A 6 16.85 -17.65 -11.47
N GLY A 7 17.09 -16.89 -12.53
CA GLY A 7 17.53 -15.50 -12.39
C GLY A 7 16.45 -14.56 -11.90
N ALA A 8 15.28 -14.59 -12.54
CA ALA A 8 14.16 -13.74 -12.16
C ALA A 8 13.61 -14.09 -10.76
N TYR A 9 13.56 -15.39 -10.42
CA TYR A 9 13.13 -15.83 -9.10
C TYR A 9 14.13 -15.43 -8.01
N ALA A 10 15.43 -15.49 -8.31
CA ALA A 10 16.48 -15.07 -7.37
C ALA A 10 16.48 -13.54 -7.18
N GLU A 11 16.16 -12.75 -8.20
CA GLU A 11 16.03 -11.29 -8.09
C GLU A 11 14.81 -10.91 -7.23
N ILE A 12 13.66 -11.56 -7.41
CA ILE A 12 12.47 -11.34 -6.59
C ILE A 12 12.74 -11.75 -5.13
N MET A 13 13.41 -12.89 -4.91
CA MET A 13 13.78 -13.36 -3.58
C MET A 13 14.92 -12.56 -2.95
N SER A 14 15.69 -11.79 -3.73
CA SER A 14 16.76 -10.94 -3.21
C SER A 14 16.28 -9.58 -2.72
N LEU A 15 15.07 -9.16 -3.11
CA LEU A 15 14.48 -7.91 -2.63
C LEU A 15 14.17 -8.05 -1.14
N ARG A 16 14.79 -7.19 -0.33
CA ARG A 16 14.60 -7.22 1.13
C ARG A 16 13.33 -6.48 1.52
N PRO A 17 12.62 -6.97 2.57
CA PRO A 17 11.46 -6.25 3.09
C PRO A 17 11.81 -4.84 3.54
N PHE A 18 10.96 -3.91 3.16
CA PHE A 18 10.99 -2.54 3.66
C PHE A 18 10.36 -2.50 5.05
N HIS A 19 10.85 -1.62 5.91
CA HIS A 19 10.33 -1.41 7.25
C HIS A 19 9.88 0.04 7.42
N LEU A 20 8.66 0.24 7.92
CA LEU A 20 8.09 1.56 8.19
C LEU A 20 7.33 1.54 9.52
N ALA A 21 7.63 2.47 10.40
CA ALA A 21 6.85 2.72 11.61
C ALA A 21 6.08 4.03 11.47
N PHE A 22 4.83 4.04 11.90
CA PHE A 22 3.96 5.21 11.78
C PHE A 22 3.02 5.32 12.99
N PRO A 23 2.56 6.52 13.31
CA PRO A 23 1.71 6.73 14.48
C PRO A 23 0.26 6.36 14.20
N VAL A 24 -0.39 5.76 15.19
CA VAL A 24 -1.84 5.54 15.21
C VAL A 24 -2.40 5.96 16.57
N ARG A 25 -3.65 6.36 16.58
CA ARG A 25 -4.32 6.79 17.82
C ARG A 25 -4.82 5.59 18.64
N ASP A 26 -5.06 4.44 18.01
CA ASP A 26 -5.65 3.28 18.65
C ASP A 26 -5.23 1.99 17.94
N LEU A 27 -4.68 1.03 18.70
CA LEU A 27 -4.21 -0.24 18.12
C LEU A 27 -5.37 -1.14 17.67
N ALA A 28 -6.49 -1.12 18.37
CA ALA A 28 -7.65 -1.93 17.98
C ALA A 28 -8.20 -1.46 16.62
N GLU A 29 -8.25 -0.15 16.39
CA GLU A 29 -8.60 0.44 15.11
C GLU A 29 -7.63 0.03 14.01
N ALA A 30 -6.31 0.09 14.31
CA ALA A 30 -5.27 -0.31 13.36
C ALA A 30 -5.40 -1.78 12.98
N ARG A 31 -5.70 -2.66 13.94
CA ARG A 31 -5.94 -4.08 13.69
C ARG A 31 -7.16 -4.31 12.78
N ARG A 32 -8.24 -3.58 13.01
CA ARG A 32 -9.43 -3.68 12.14
C ARG A 32 -9.12 -3.21 10.72
N PHE A 33 -8.38 -2.13 10.60
CA PHE A 33 -8.06 -1.56 9.28
C PHE A 33 -7.03 -2.41 8.52
N TYR A 34 -5.83 -2.58 9.07
CA TYR A 34 -4.75 -3.30 8.39
C TYR A 34 -4.96 -4.82 8.39
N GLY A 35 -5.45 -5.37 9.50
CA GLY A 35 -5.67 -6.80 9.64
C GLY A 35 -6.94 -7.30 8.97
N GLU A 36 -8.09 -6.73 9.31
CA GLU A 36 -9.36 -7.24 8.81
C GLU A 36 -9.75 -6.62 7.47
N MET A 37 -9.71 -5.30 7.34
CA MET A 37 -10.14 -4.60 6.13
C MET A 37 -9.16 -4.83 4.98
N MET A 38 -7.87 -4.63 5.19
CA MET A 38 -6.84 -4.86 4.18
C MET A 38 -6.40 -6.32 4.06
N GLY A 39 -6.58 -7.12 5.12
CA GLY A 39 -6.21 -8.53 5.11
C GLY A 39 -4.75 -8.83 5.37
N CYS A 40 -4.01 -7.90 6.00
CA CYS A 40 -2.62 -8.12 6.37
C CYS A 40 -2.52 -8.96 7.64
N ALA A 41 -1.69 -10.00 7.62
CA ALA A 41 -1.44 -10.82 8.81
C ALA A 41 -0.72 -10.01 9.88
N GLU A 42 -1.12 -10.19 11.14
CA GLU A 42 -0.43 -9.61 12.29
C GLU A 42 0.87 -10.39 12.58
N GLY A 43 1.92 -9.65 12.90
CA GLY A 43 3.15 -10.22 13.42
C GLY A 43 3.23 -10.07 14.93
N ARG A 44 4.35 -9.53 15.41
CA ARG A 44 4.56 -9.28 16.84
C ARG A 44 3.78 -8.04 17.28
N SER A 45 3.51 -7.96 18.57
CA SER A 45 2.85 -6.79 19.16
C SER A 45 3.22 -6.61 20.62
N SER A 46 2.96 -5.41 21.12
CA SER A 46 2.97 -5.07 22.54
C SER A 46 1.73 -4.24 22.85
N ASN A 47 1.67 -3.65 24.02
CA ASN A 47 0.59 -2.71 24.35
C ASN A 47 0.70 -1.37 23.61
N GLU A 48 1.83 -1.12 22.93
CA GLU A 48 2.13 0.19 22.33
C GLU A 48 2.32 0.12 20.81
N TRP A 49 2.45 -1.08 20.24
CA TRP A 49 2.68 -1.24 18.80
C TRP A 49 2.21 -2.60 18.31
N VAL A 50 1.98 -2.68 17.00
CA VAL A 50 1.63 -3.92 16.30
C VAL A 50 2.27 -3.94 14.91
N ASP A 51 2.92 -5.07 14.58
CA ASP A 51 3.49 -5.34 13.27
C ASP A 51 2.44 -5.95 12.35
N PHE A 52 2.51 -5.60 11.07
CA PHE A 52 1.74 -6.26 10.01
C PHE A 52 2.65 -6.71 8.88
N ASP A 53 2.34 -7.85 8.31
CA ASP A 53 2.88 -8.29 7.03
C ASP A 53 2.14 -7.54 5.91
N PHE A 54 2.76 -6.49 5.41
CA PHE A 54 2.20 -5.60 4.41
C PHE A 54 2.74 -6.00 3.04
N TYR A 55 2.14 -7.02 2.45
CA TYR A 55 2.57 -7.58 1.16
C TYR A 55 4.05 -7.97 1.15
N GLY A 56 4.52 -8.59 2.23
CA GLY A 56 5.90 -9.00 2.39
C GLY A 56 6.82 -7.96 3.03
N HIS A 57 6.34 -6.73 3.24
CA HIS A 57 7.05 -5.68 3.97
C HIS A 57 6.56 -5.60 5.41
N GLN A 58 7.40 -5.05 6.28
CA GLN A 58 7.03 -4.86 7.68
C GLN A 58 6.58 -3.42 7.92
N ILE A 59 5.32 -3.25 8.30
CA ILE A 59 4.86 -1.96 8.81
C ILE A 59 4.50 -2.11 10.28
N VAL A 60 4.71 -1.05 11.05
CA VAL A 60 4.49 -1.05 12.48
C VAL A 60 3.63 0.14 12.87
N ALA A 61 2.45 -0.13 13.40
CA ALA A 61 1.58 0.89 13.95
C ALA A 61 1.94 1.12 15.42
N HIS A 62 2.34 2.33 15.77
CA HIS A 62 2.69 2.74 17.13
C HIS A 62 1.65 3.68 17.70
N THR A 63 1.24 3.45 18.96
CA THR A 63 0.46 4.43 19.71
C THR A 63 1.31 5.66 20.04
N GLY A 64 0.68 6.76 20.39
CA GLY A 64 1.35 8.00 20.79
C GLY A 64 1.06 9.15 19.85
N GLY A 65 0.07 9.03 19.01
CA GLY A 65 -0.35 10.11 18.13
C GLY A 65 -1.18 9.62 16.95
N ASP A 66 -1.33 10.51 16.02
CA ASP A 66 -1.98 10.25 14.74
C ASP A 66 -1.13 10.89 13.63
N ALA A 67 -1.63 10.87 12.41
CA ALA A 67 -0.94 11.47 11.28
C ALA A 67 -0.83 13.01 11.41
N GLY A 68 -1.73 13.63 12.18
CA GLY A 68 -1.79 15.09 12.29
C GLY A 68 -2.11 15.76 10.96
N ASP A 69 -1.87 17.07 10.92
CA ASP A 69 -1.97 17.83 9.68
C ASP A 69 -0.78 17.50 8.78
N ARG A 70 -1.07 17.22 7.52
CA ARG A 70 -0.09 16.85 6.52
C ARG A 70 -0.06 17.85 5.38
N ALA A 71 1.13 18.09 4.85
CA ALA A 71 1.27 18.78 3.58
C ALA A 71 0.58 17.99 2.47
N SER A 72 0.11 18.66 1.46
CA SER A 72 -0.45 18.04 0.27
C SER A 72 0.17 18.64 -0.98
N ASN A 73 0.24 17.86 -2.03
CA ASN A 73 0.74 18.30 -3.33
C ASN A 73 -0.28 17.97 -4.40
N PRO A 74 -0.43 18.84 -5.41
CA PRO A 74 -1.31 18.54 -6.53
C PRO A 74 -0.66 17.45 -7.41
N VAL A 75 -1.43 16.38 -7.67
CA VAL A 75 -1.05 15.32 -8.59
C VAL A 75 -2.25 15.00 -9.46
N ASP A 76 -2.15 15.29 -10.77
CA ASP A 76 -3.20 14.99 -11.76
C ASP A 76 -4.59 15.46 -11.35
N GLY A 77 -4.68 16.68 -10.83
CA GLY A 77 -5.94 17.29 -10.41
C GLY A 77 -6.42 16.91 -9.01
N HIS A 78 -5.65 16.15 -8.25
CA HIS A 78 -5.94 15.78 -6.86
C HIS A 78 -4.88 16.34 -5.93
N ASP A 79 -5.30 16.82 -4.76
CA ASP A 79 -4.39 17.14 -3.67
C ASP A 79 -4.14 15.85 -2.89
N VAL A 80 -2.91 15.36 -2.93
CA VAL A 80 -2.52 14.14 -2.21
C VAL A 80 -1.71 14.47 -0.97
N PRO A 81 -1.99 13.82 0.17
CA PRO A 81 -1.20 14.01 1.38
C PRO A 81 0.24 13.56 1.20
N VAL A 82 1.16 14.25 1.85
CA VAL A 82 2.57 13.90 1.91
C VAL A 82 3.02 13.98 3.38
N PRO A 83 3.63 12.92 3.98
CA PRO A 83 3.94 11.65 3.32
C PRO A 83 2.73 10.74 3.08
N HIS A 84 2.91 9.81 2.19
CA HIS A 84 2.04 8.66 2.03
C HIS A 84 2.91 7.44 1.70
N PHE A 85 2.37 6.25 1.89
CA PHE A 85 3.11 5.01 1.62
C PHE A 85 2.20 3.95 1.00
N GLY A 86 2.81 2.97 0.40
CA GLY A 86 2.10 1.86 -0.20
C GLY A 86 3.05 0.91 -0.90
N VAL A 87 2.49 -0.03 -1.61
CA VAL A 87 3.22 -1.05 -2.35
C VAL A 87 2.78 -1.02 -3.81
N VAL A 88 3.74 -1.23 -4.71
CA VAL A 88 3.44 -1.51 -6.11
C VAL A 88 3.11 -3.00 -6.21
N LEU A 89 1.85 -3.30 -6.41
CA LEU A 89 1.30 -4.66 -6.47
C LEU A 89 1.29 -5.18 -7.90
N THR A 90 1.01 -6.47 -8.06
CA THR A 90 0.55 -6.98 -9.35
C THR A 90 -0.86 -6.47 -9.61
N MET A 91 -1.28 -6.40 -10.88
CA MET A 91 -2.64 -5.99 -11.21
C MET A 91 -3.71 -6.85 -10.52
N PRO A 92 -3.61 -8.20 -10.49
CA PRO A 92 -4.58 -9.02 -9.77
C PRO A 92 -4.67 -8.72 -8.27
N ASP A 93 -3.53 -8.55 -7.61
CA ASP A 93 -3.50 -8.23 -6.18
C ASP A 93 -4.06 -6.83 -5.90
N TRP A 94 -3.75 -5.87 -6.76
CA TRP A 94 -4.31 -4.53 -6.68
C TRP A 94 -5.83 -4.55 -6.81
N GLN A 95 -6.36 -5.27 -7.80
CA GLN A 95 -7.80 -5.38 -8.01
C GLN A 95 -8.49 -6.06 -6.82
N ALA A 96 -7.89 -7.11 -6.29
CA ALA A 96 -8.43 -7.82 -5.12
C ALA A 96 -8.52 -6.88 -3.89
N LEU A 97 -7.48 -6.07 -3.67
CA LEU A 97 -7.50 -5.07 -2.59
C LEU A 97 -8.54 -3.99 -2.84
N ALA A 98 -8.64 -3.47 -4.05
CA ALA A 98 -9.62 -2.46 -4.43
C ALA A 98 -11.05 -2.96 -4.16
N ASP A 99 -11.35 -4.18 -4.56
CA ASP A 99 -12.66 -4.80 -4.35
C ASP A 99 -12.94 -4.97 -2.84
N ARG A 100 -11.96 -5.39 -2.09
CA ARG A 100 -12.06 -5.61 -0.65
C ARG A 100 -12.32 -4.30 0.10
N LEU A 101 -11.58 -3.25 -0.22
CA LEU A 101 -11.74 -1.93 0.38
C LEU A 101 -13.08 -1.29 0.00
N THR A 102 -13.49 -1.41 -1.24
CA THR A 102 -14.78 -0.91 -1.72
C THR A 102 -15.94 -1.60 -0.98
N ALA A 103 -15.89 -2.92 -0.85
CA ALA A 103 -16.90 -3.70 -0.12
C ALA A 103 -16.96 -3.35 1.37
N ALA A 104 -15.82 -2.99 1.96
CA ALA A 104 -15.73 -2.56 3.35
C ALA A 104 -16.13 -1.11 3.58
N GLY A 105 -16.45 -0.35 2.54
CA GLY A 105 -16.83 1.06 2.64
C GLY A 105 -15.67 1.99 2.93
N ALA A 106 -14.46 1.66 2.46
CA ALA A 106 -13.30 2.50 2.67
C ALA A 106 -13.50 3.91 2.09
N GLU A 107 -12.92 4.89 2.77
CA GLU A 107 -12.92 6.28 2.31
C GLU A 107 -11.71 6.54 1.42
N PHE A 108 -11.97 6.78 0.14
CA PHE A 108 -10.92 7.04 -0.83
C PHE A 108 -10.67 8.54 -1.01
N VAL A 109 -9.39 8.91 -1.07
CA VAL A 109 -8.94 10.22 -1.57
C VAL A 109 -8.95 10.20 -3.10
N ILE A 110 -8.48 9.11 -3.69
CA ILE A 110 -8.61 8.79 -5.11
C ILE A 110 -9.17 7.39 -5.20
N GLU A 111 -10.36 7.26 -5.77
CA GLU A 111 -10.99 5.97 -5.96
C GLU A 111 -10.16 5.08 -6.90
N PRO A 112 -10.27 3.74 -6.78
CA PRO A 112 -9.58 2.83 -7.68
C PRO A 112 -9.74 3.22 -9.14
N THR A 113 -8.63 3.49 -9.81
CA THR A 113 -8.60 4.08 -11.16
C THR A 113 -7.51 3.43 -11.99
N ILE A 114 -7.84 3.13 -13.25
CA ILE A 114 -6.85 2.70 -14.26
C ILE A 114 -6.49 3.94 -15.09
N ARG A 115 -5.20 4.21 -15.22
CA ARG A 115 -4.65 5.32 -16.00
C ARG A 115 -3.93 4.79 -17.22
N PHE A 116 -4.00 5.53 -18.31
CA PHE A 116 -3.32 5.20 -19.59
C PHE A 116 -3.73 3.82 -20.12
N GLU A 117 -4.98 3.45 -19.97
CA GLU A 117 -5.51 2.15 -20.36
C GLU A 117 -5.23 1.87 -21.84
N GLY A 118 -4.68 0.68 -22.11
CA GLY A 118 -4.32 0.24 -23.46
C GLY A 118 -3.07 0.91 -24.02
N GLN A 119 -2.34 1.69 -23.24
CA GLN A 119 -1.12 2.40 -23.67
C GLN A 119 0.09 1.90 -22.90
N PRO A 120 1.32 2.13 -23.42
CA PRO A 120 2.52 1.94 -22.62
C PRO A 120 2.43 2.81 -21.35
N GLY A 121 2.76 2.23 -20.21
CA GLY A 121 2.64 2.93 -18.93
C GLY A 121 1.26 2.81 -18.28
N GLU A 122 0.36 1.96 -18.80
CA GLU A 122 -0.90 1.64 -18.14
C GLU A 122 -0.63 1.26 -16.69
N GLN A 123 -1.32 1.94 -15.78
CA GLN A 123 -1.14 1.76 -14.36
C GLN A 123 -2.46 1.95 -13.61
N ALA A 124 -2.53 1.32 -12.45
CA ALA A 124 -3.64 1.43 -11.54
C ALA A 124 -3.21 2.16 -10.27
N THR A 125 -4.08 2.92 -9.68
CA THR A 125 -3.85 3.57 -8.39
C THR A 125 -5.14 3.65 -7.59
N MET A 126 -4.99 3.63 -6.27
CA MET A 126 -6.01 4.02 -5.31
C MET A 126 -5.33 4.70 -4.14
N PHE A 127 -5.99 5.67 -3.55
CA PHE A 127 -5.45 6.47 -2.46
C PHE A 127 -6.49 6.54 -1.35
N PHE A 128 -6.12 6.13 -0.15
CA PHE A 128 -7.05 6.07 0.98
C PHE A 128 -6.34 6.39 2.30
N ARG A 129 -7.12 6.55 3.36
CA ARG A 129 -6.60 6.85 4.70
C ARG A 129 -6.96 5.76 5.67
N ASP A 130 -6.05 5.53 6.63
CA ASP A 130 -6.40 4.74 7.80
C ASP A 130 -7.21 5.59 8.79
N PRO A 131 -7.78 5.00 9.87
CA PRO A 131 -8.57 5.76 10.85
C PRO A 131 -7.80 6.85 11.59
N SER A 132 -6.47 6.78 11.62
CA SER A 132 -5.61 7.78 12.25
C SER A 132 -5.16 8.89 11.29
N GLY A 133 -5.63 8.85 10.04
CA GLY A 133 -5.30 9.84 9.01
C GLY A 133 -4.02 9.56 8.23
N ASN A 134 -3.34 8.43 8.47
CA ASN A 134 -2.21 8.03 7.64
C ASN A 134 -2.70 7.75 6.22
N ALA A 135 -1.97 8.27 5.24
CA ALA A 135 -2.34 8.16 3.84
C ALA A 135 -1.60 7.01 3.16
N LEU A 136 -2.32 6.23 2.38
CA LEU A 136 -1.78 5.11 1.63
C LEU A 136 -2.11 5.27 0.15
N GLU A 137 -1.15 4.90 -0.69
CA GLU A 137 -1.36 4.77 -2.13
C GLU A 137 -0.90 3.38 -2.57
N MET A 138 -1.81 2.61 -3.15
CA MET A 138 -1.51 1.29 -3.69
C MET A 138 -1.56 1.36 -5.20
N LYS A 139 -0.48 0.94 -5.84
CA LYS A 139 -0.28 1.02 -7.29
C LYS A 139 -0.11 -0.35 -7.91
N ALA A 140 -0.33 -0.42 -9.20
CA ALA A 140 0.10 -1.53 -10.03
C ALA A 140 0.39 -1.02 -11.44
N PHE A 141 1.30 -1.68 -12.13
CA PHE A 141 1.61 -1.41 -13.53
C PHE A 141 1.23 -2.62 -14.37
N ALA A 142 0.69 -2.40 -15.55
CA ALA A 142 0.46 -3.49 -16.49
C ALA A 142 1.78 -4.14 -16.89
N ASP A 143 2.85 -3.32 -16.99
CA ASP A 143 4.22 -3.76 -17.21
C ASP A 143 5.11 -3.14 -16.15
N ASP A 144 5.64 -3.96 -15.23
CA ASP A 144 6.48 -3.50 -14.12
C ASP A 144 7.76 -2.77 -14.59
N ALA A 145 8.21 -3.02 -15.80
CA ALA A 145 9.34 -2.30 -16.38
C ALA A 145 9.07 -0.79 -16.52
N MET A 146 7.79 -0.38 -16.53
CA MET A 146 7.39 1.03 -16.64
C MET A 146 7.49 1.80 -15.33
N LEU A 147 7.69 1.13 -14.19
CA LEU A 147 7.74 1.78 -12.87
C LEU A 147 8.82 2.86 -12.80
N PHE A 148 9.98 2.61 -13.38
CA PHE A 148 11.11 3.56 -13.40
C PHE A 148 11.41 4.10 -14.80
N ALA A 149 10.49 3.96 -15.73
CA ALA A 149 10.66 4.48 -17.08
C ALA A 149 10.70 6.02 -17.07
N LYS A 150 11.55 6.61 -17.96
CA LYS A 150 11.70 8.05 -18.14
C LYS A 150 11.00 8.51 -19.41
#